data_2b26d2f8d14fa05edb70f7a430275243
#
_entry.id   2b26d2f8d14fa05edb70f7a430275243
#
_cell.length_a   1.000
_cell.length_b   1.000
_cell.length_c   1.000
_cell.angle_alpha   90.00
_cell.angle_beta   90.00
_cell.angle_gamma   90.00
#
_symmetry.space_group_name_H-M   'P 1'
#
loop_
_entity.id
_entity.type
_entity.pdbx_description
1 polymer ?
#
loop_
_entity_poly.entity_id
_entity_poly.type
_entity_poly.pdbx_seq_one_letter_code
_entity_poly.pdbx_strand_id
1 'polypeptide(L)'
;PVGSIVTLAYSYTTASGDDITETTQAVIGADGVTATFTIDTVDDVYAEGDEVFRVSVSGIVDSDSNPIFEALDVSNAFVDTTISDETDPGPEDTVTVTMTGPANVVEGDTTTEYTVTLSDSAPVGSIVTLAYSYTTASGDDITETTQAVVGADGVTATFTIDTVDDVYAEVDEVFRVSVSGIVDSDSNPIFEALNLDNAFVDTTISDETDPGPEDTVTVTMT
;
A
#
# COMPACT_ATOMS: atom_id res chain seq x y z
N PRO A 1 -42.86 -14.51 -17.09
CA PRO A 1 -42.94 -15.94 -17.49
C PRO A 1 -41.69 -16.71 -17.10
N VAL A 2 -41.79 -18.02 -16.88
CA VAL A 2 -40.67 -18.91 -16.60
C VAL A 2 -39.63 -18.82 -17.72
N GLY A 3 -38.35 -18.70 -17.36
CA GLY A 3 -37.24 -18.61 -18.30
C GLY A 3 -37.01 -17.21 -18.89
N SER A 4 -37.82 -16.21 -18.52
CA SER A 4 -37.53 -14.82 -18.88
C SER A 4 -36.24 -14.33 -18.17
N ILE A 5 -35.55 -13.40 -18.79
CA ILE A 5 -34.28 -12.87 -18.33
C ILE A 5 -34.50 -11.48 -17.67
N VAL A 6 -34.14 -11.34 -16.43
CA VAL A 6 -34.03 -10.06 -15.73
C VAL A 6 -32.65 -9.50 -16.06
N THR A 7 -32.59 -8.32 -16.64
CA THR A 7 -31.34 -7.61 -16.91
C THR A 7 -31.01 -6.68 -15.73
N LEU A 8 -29.77 -6.73 -15.30
CA LEU A 8 -29.26 -5.98 -14.15
C LEU A 8 -28.35 -4.84 -14.62
N ALA A 9 -28.32 -3.75 -13.85
CA ALA A 9 -27.44 -2.63 -14.07
C ALA A 9 -26.82 -2.21 -12.72
N TYR A 10 -25.60 -1.74 -12.77
CA TYR A 10 -24.83 -1.34 -11.61
C TYR A 10 -24.58 0.16 -11.59
N SER A 11 -24.48 0.71 -10.41
CA SER A 11 -23.96 2.06 -10.17
C SER A 11 -23.16 2.07 -8.87
N TYR A 12 -22.08 2.80 -8.88
CA TYR A 12 -21.08 2.82 -7.81
C TYR A 12 -21.13 4.17 -7.09
N THR A 13 -21.10 4.14 -5.75
CA THR A 13 -21.08 5.35 -4.93
C THR A 13 -19.68 5.58 -4.39
N THR A 14 -19.11 4.61 -3.69
CA THR A 14 -17.72 4.59 -3.21
C THR A 14 -16.98 3.40 -3.80
N ALA A 15 -17.65 2.28 -3.97
CA ALA A 15 -17.13 1.12 -4.70
C ALA A 15 -16.86 1.42 -6.18
N SER A 16 -16.12 0.57 -6.84
CA SER A 16 -15.81 0.57 -8.27
C SER A 16 -16.26 -0.74 -8.96
N GLY A 17 -16.03 -0.85 -10.25
CA GLY A 17 -16.27 -2.10 -10.97
C GLY A 17 -15.19 -3.15 -10.76
N ASP A 18 -14.08 -2.78 -10.12
CA ASP A 18 -12.97 -3.67 -9.81
C ASP A 18 -13.22 -4.46 -8.51
N ASP A 19 -14.12 -3.95 -7.64
CA ASP A 19 -14.43 -4.52 -6.31
C ASP A 19 -15.46 -5.66 -6.37
N ILE A 20 -16.12 -5.87 -7.52
CA ILE A 20 -17.10 -6.93 -7.70
C ILE A 20 -17.01 -7.59 -9.08
N THR A 21 -17.45 -8.84 -9.14
CA THR A 21 -17.76 -9.49 -10.41
C THR A 21 -19.26 -9.33 -10.71
N GLU A 22 -19.60 -8.44 -11.66
CA GLU A 22 -20.98 -8.14 -12.01
C GLU A 22 -21.72 -9.35 -12.58
N THR A 23 -22.84 -9.72 -11.96
CA THR A 23 -23.86 -10.58 -12.57
C THR A 23 -24.85 -9.72 -13.33
N THR A 24 -24.85 -9.77 -14.67
CA THR A 24 -25.65 -8.87 -15.51
C THR A 24 -27.04 -9.39 -15.83
N GLN A 25 -27.32 -10.67 -15.55
CA GLN A 25 -28.57 -11.31 -15.87
C GLN A 25 -28.99 -12.35 -14.82
N ALA A 26 -30.30 -12.47 -14.57
CA ALA A 26 -30.87 -13.53 -13.75
C ALA A 26 -32.10 -14.13 -14.47
N VAL A 27 -32.31 -15.44 -14.32
CA VAL A 27 -33.41 -16.14 -15.01
C VAL A 27 -34.57 -16.32 -14.05
N ILE A 28 -35.80 -15.98 -14.52
CA ILE A 28 -37.03 -16.22 -13.76
C ILE A 28 -37.27 -17.74 -13.65
N GLY A 29 -37.34 -18.19 -12.40
CA GLY A 29 -37.47 -19.58 -12.02
C GLY A 29 -38.84 -20.21 -12.37
N ALA A 30 -38.98 -21.48 -11.94
CA ALA A 30 -40.18 -22.28 -12.23
C ALA A 30 -41.49 -21.73 -11.62
N ASP A 31 -41.42 -20.84 -10.64
CA ASP A 31 -42.55 -20.14 -10.05
C ASP A 31 -43.10 -19.03 -10.96
N GLY A 32 -42.34 -18.62 -11.99
CA GLY A 32 -42.69 -17.59 -12.95
C GLY A 32 -42.67 -16.16 -12.42
N VAL A 33 -42.17 -15.94 -11.20
CA VAL A 33 -42.23 -14.64 -10.51
C VAL A 33 -40.91 -14.24 -9.82
N THR A 34 -40.01 -15.19 -9.54
CA THR A 34 -38.75 -14.90 -8.86
C THR A 34 -37.53 -15.22 -9.73
N ALA A 35 -36.51 -14.38 -9.65
CA ALA A 35 -35.16 -14.64 -10.16
C ALA A 35 -34.17 -14.43 -9.01
N THR A 36 -33.19 -15.32 -8.88
CA THR A 36 -32.14 -15.23 -7.87
C THR A 36 -30.78 -15.14 -8.54
N PHE A 37 -29.88 -14.39 -7.95
CA PHE A 37 -28.49 -14.25 -8.39
C PHE A 37 -27.60 -13.95 -7.19
N THR A 38 -26.30 -14.10 -7.37
CA THR A 38 -25.25 -13.70 -6.45
C THR A 38 -24.31 -12.74 -7.16
N ILE A 39 -23.61 -11.95 -6.38
CA ILE A 39 -22.53 -11.07 -6.81
C ILE A 39 -21.33 -11.48 -5.97
N ASP A 40 -20.22 -11.79 -6.63
CA ASP A 40 -18.97 -12.10 -5.95
C ASP A 40 -18.19 -10.80 -5.75
N THR A 41 -17.67 -10.56 -4.55
CA THR A 41 -16.71 -9.50 -4.26
C THR A 41 -15.32 -9.93 -4.72
N VAL A 42 -14.51 -8.96 -5.09
CA VAL A 42 -13.09 -9.14 -5.42
C VAL A 42 -12.30 -8.80 -4.16
N ASP A 43 -11.32 -9.62 -3.87
CA ASP A 43 -10.38 -9.51 -2.78
C ASP A 43 -9.05 -8.99 -3.33
N ASP A 44 -8.41 -8.04 -2.66
CA ASP A 44 -7.12 -7.49 -3.07
C ASP A 44 -6.23 -7.13 -1.86
N VAL A 45 -5.09 -6.52 -2.07
CA VAL A 45 -4.08 -6.23 -1.02
C VAL A 45 -4.26 -4.88 -0.33
N TYR A 46 -5.26 -4.08 -0.74
CA TYR A 46 -5.40 -2.70 -0.27
C TYR A 46 -6.30 -2.61 0.97
N ALA A 47 -5.86 -1.83 1.95
CA ALA A 47 -6.69 -1.50 3.12
C ALA A 47 -7.75 -0.46 2.72
N GLU A 48 -8.98 -0.87 2.66
CA GLU A 48 -10.10 -0.06 2.19
C GLU A 48 -11.13 0.21 3.30
N GLY A 49 -11.96 1.18 3.08
CA GLY A 49 -13.10 1.46 3.96
C GLY A 49 -14.36 0.81 3.40
N ASP A 50 -15.45 0.87 4.17
CA ASP A 50 -16.75 0.44 3.69
C ASP A 50 -17.11 1.10 2.36
N GLU A 51 -17.40 0.30 1.34
CA GLU A 51 -17.73 0.75 0.00
C GLU A 51 -19.16 0.38 -0.40
N VAL A 52 -19.79 1.18 -1.22
CA VAL A 52 -21.20 1.01 -1.57
C VAL A 52 -21.39 0.98 -3.07
N PHE A 53 -22.06 -0.08 -3.54
CA PHE A 53 -22.60 -0.16 -4.89
C PHE A 53 -24.11 -0.40 -4.86
N ARG A 54 -24.76 -0.12 -5.98
CA ARG A 54 -26.17 -0.41 -6.20
C ARG A 54 -26.34 -1.36 -7.37
N VAL A 55 -27.12 -2.41 -7.19
CA VAL A 55 -27.65 -3.23 -8.28
C VAL A 55 -29.13 -2.88 -8.50
N SER A 56 -29.53 -2.74 -9.74
CA SER A 56 -30.91 -2.41 -10.12
C SER A 56 -31.38 -3.26 -11.30
N VAL A 57 -32.70 -3.49 -11.37
CA VAL A 57 -33.29 -4.10 -12.55
C VAL A 57 -33.43 -3.04 -13.66
N SER A 58 -32.84 -3.31 -14.82
CA SER A 58 -32.93 -2.45 -16.00
C SER A 58 -33.99 -2.89 -16.97
N GLY A 59 -34.40 -4.16 -16.94
CA GLY A 59 -35.46 -4.70 -17.82
C GLY A 59 -35.78 -6.17 -17.58
N ILE A 60 -36.83 -6.64 -18.22
CA ILE A 60 -37.18 -8.06 -18.29
C ILE A 60 -37.47 -8.41 -19.77
N VAL A 61 -36.70 -9.37 -20.28
CA VAL A 61 -36.73 -9.72 -21.72
C VAL A 61 -36.91 -11.24 -21.92
N ASP A 62 -37.22 -11.63 -23.14
CA ASP A 62 -37.19 -13.05 -23.58
C ASP A 62 -35.75 -13.48 -23.95
N SER A 63 -35.59 -14.71 -24.40
CA SER A 63 -34.29 -15.26 -24.82
C SER A 63 -33.71 -14.56 -26.06
N ASP A 64 -34.51 -13.83 -26.81
CA ASP A 64 -34.12 -13.08 -28.00
C ASP A 64 -33.91 -11.57 -27.68
N SER A 65 -33.89 -11.22 -26.38
CA SER A 65 -33.74 -9.86 -25.85
C SER A 65 -34.91 -8.91 -26.18
N ASN A 66 -36.09 -9.42 -26.49
CA ASN A 66 -37.28 -8.59 -26.72
C ASN A 66 -37.98 -8.30 -25.39
N PRO A 67 -38.49 -7.07 -25.15
CA PRO A 67 -39.29 -6.76 -23.99
C PRO A 67 -40.55 -7.67 -23.90
N ILE A 68 -40.79 -8.19 -22.70
CA ILE A 68 -41.93 -9.07 -22.44
C ILE A 68 -43.19 -8.29 -22.04
N PHE A 69 -42.97 -7.16 -21.36
CA PHE A 69 -44.05 -6.32 -20.85
C PHE A 69 -44.16 -5.02 -21.64
N GLU A 70 -45.39 -4.54 -21.85
CA GLU A 70 -45.64 -3.25 -22.52
C GLU A 70 -45.14 -2.07 -21.69
N ALA A 71 -45.16 -2.20 -20.35
CA ALA A 71 -44.60 -1.24 -19.40
C ALA A 71 -44.05 -1.97 -18.18
N LEU A 72 -42.93 -1.51 -17.69
CA LEU A 72 -42.27 -2.04 -16.51
C LEU A 72 -41.92 -0.86 -15.58
N ASP A 73 -42.43 -0.89 -14.35
CA ASP A 73 -42.02 0.06 -13.31
C ASP A 73 -40.88 -0.55 -12.49
N VAL A 74 -39.68 -0.01 -12.66
CA VAL A 74 -38.44 -0.41 -11.97
C VAL A 74 -37.96 0.62 -10.98
N SER A 75 -38.78 1.64 -10.66
CA SER A 75 -38.39 2.78 -9.81
C SER A 75 -37.93 2.38 -8.41
N ASN A 76 -38.36 1.22 -7.90
CA ASN A 76 -37.99 0.65 -6.59
C ASN A 76 -37.29 -0.73 -6.73
N ALA A 77 -36.84 -1.09 -7.93
CA ALA A 77 -36.22 -2.39 -8.19
C ALA A 77 -34.70 -2.29 -8.09
N PHE A 78 -34.19 -1.91 -6.92
CA PHE A 78 -32.76 -1.80 -6.64
C PHE A 78 -32.44 -2.20 -5.19
N VAL A 79 -31.19 -2.54 -4.97
CA VAL A 79 -30.58 -2.80 -3.65
C VAL A 79 -29.25 -2.07 -3.59
N ASP A 80 -29.00 -1.35 -2.50
CA ASP A 80 -27.69 -0.84 -2.11
C ASP A 80 -27.00 -1.90 -1.24
N THR A 81 -25.78 -2.23 -1.56
CA THR A 81 -24.97 -3.21 -0.83
C THR A 81 -23.66 -2.55 -0.41
N THR A 82 -23.26 -2.79 0.83
CA THR A 82 -21.95 -2.38 1.34
C THR A 82 -21.01 -3.56 1.26
N ILE A 83 -19.80 -3.31 0.74
CA ILE A 83 -18.64 -4.19 0.83
C ILE A 83 -17.83 -3.66 2.02
N SER A 84 -17.39 -4.53 2.88
CA SER A 84 -16.47 -4.19 3.98
C SER A 84 -15.24 -5.04 3.82
N ASP A 85 -14.10 -4.42 4.10
CA ASP A 85 -12.81 -5.05 4.14
C ASP A 85 -12.77 -6.20 5.16
N GLU A 86 -11.98 -7.21 4.95
CA GLU A 86 -11.85 -8.27 5.94
C GLU A 86 -11.04 -7.78 7.13
N THR A 87 -11.26 -8.43 8.28
CA THR A 87 -10.63 -8.03 9.54
C THR A 87 -9.40 -8.85 9.90
N ASP A 88 -9.06 -9.84 9.11
CA ASP A 88 -7.97 -10.80 9.39
C ASP A 88 -7.30 -11.21 8.06
N PRO A 89 -6.50 -10.28 7.47
CA PRO A 89 -5.91 -10.47 6.15
C PRO A 89 -5.04 -11.73 6.08
N GLY A 90 -5.16 -12.43 4.96
CA GLY A 90 -4.46 -13.67 4.68
C GLY A 90 -3.04 -13.47 4.12
N PRO A 91 -2.38 -14.55 3.74
CA PRO A 91 -1.08 -14.44 3.04
C PRO A 91 -1.19 -13.82 1.64
N GLU A 92 -2.36 -13.90 1.00
CA GLU A 92 -2.70 -13.31 -0.30
C GLU A 92 -2.74 -11.78 -0.23
N ASP A 93 -3.14 -11.21 0.93
CA ASP A 93 -3.30 -9.79 1.18
C ASP A 93 -2.03 -9.14 1.74
N THR A 94 -0.98 -9.94 1.86
CA THR A 94 0.29 -9.52 2.46
C THR A 94 1.30 -9.07 1.41
N VAL A 95 1.59 -7.77 1.40
CA VAL A 95 2.66 -7.20 0.56
C VAL A 95 4.03 -7.42 1.20
N THR A 96 4.93 -8.07 0.47
CA THR A 96 6.32 -8.26 0.93
C THR A 96 7.15 -7.03 0.60
N VAL A 97 7.80 -6.50 1.63
CA VAL A 97 8.71 -5.35 1.52
C VAL A 97 10.15 -5.83 1.74
N THR A 98 11.05 -5.41 0.86
CA THR A 98 12.48 -5.66 1.00
C THR A 98 13.26 -4.35 0.94
N MET A 99 14.40 -4.29 1.61
CA MET A 99 15.29 -3.15 1.53
C MET A 99 16.71 -3.59 1.19
N THR A 100 17.37 -2.84 0.32
CA THR A 100 18.80 -2.97 0.01
C THR A 100 19.47 -1.60 0.17
N GLY A 101 20.75 -1.58 0.53
CA GLY A 101 21.49 -0.34 0.73
C GLY A 101 22.96 -0.58 1.04
N PRO A 102 23.72 0.48 1.37
CA PRO A 102 25.14 0.41 1.67
C PRO A 102 25.41 -0.34 2.98
N ALA A 103 26.41 -1.21 2.95
CA ALA A 103 26.91 -1.87 4.17
C ALA A 103 27.85 -0.96 4.99
N ASN A 104 28.45 0.06 4.37
CA ASN A 104 29.42 0.96 5.01
C ASN A 104 29.28 2.38 4.47
N VAL A 105 29.61 3.34 5.30
CA VAL A 105 29.75 4.77 4.98
C VAL A 105 30.91 5.33 5.84
N VAL A 106 31.59 6.36 5.36
CA VAL A 106 32.58 7.09 6.14
C VAL A 106 31.88 8.24 6.85
N GLU A 107 32.28 8.56 8.08
CA GLU A 107 31.76 9.67 8.85
C GLU A 107 31.88 11.00 8.06
N GLY A 108 30.86 11.87 8.17
CA GLY A 108 30.75 13.09 7.37
C GLY A 108 30.28 12.91 5.93
N ASP A 109 30.18 11.68 5.43
CA ASP A 109 29.70 11.41 4.08
C ASP A 109 28.19 11.13 4.06
N THR A 110 27.59 11.34 2.90
CA THR A 110 26.23 10.84 2.59
C THR A 110 26.35 9.39 2.09
N THR A 111 25.50 8.51 2.60
CA THR A 111 25.43 7.12 2.12
C THR A 111 25.12 7.06 0.62
N THR A 112 25.49 5.97 -0.02
CA THR A 112 24.85 5.62 -1.30
C THR A 112 23.37 5.30 -1.07
N GLU A 113 22.62 5.21 -2.16
CA GLU A 113 21.17 5.06 -2.11
C GLU A 113 20.71 3.76 -1.44
N TYR A 114 19.76 3.86 -0.54
CA TYR A 114 18.91 2.75 -0.10
C TYR A 114 17.74 2.61 -1.05
N THR A 115 17.34 1.38 -1.32
CA THR A 115 16.17 1.07 -2.15
C THR A 115 15.23 0.16 -1.39
N VAL A 116 13.99 0.62 -1.21
CA VAL A 116 12.87 -0.19 -0.74
C VAL A 116 12.14 -0.72 -1.96
N THR A 117 11.79 -2.02 -1.96
CA THR A 117 11.05 -2.67 -3.04
C THR A 117 9.83 -3.39 -2.48
N LEU A 118 8.68 -3.21 -3.13
CA LEU A 118 7.39 -3.81 -2.79
C LEU A 118 7.07 -4.96 -3.75
N SER A 119 6.40 -6.02 -3.29
CA SER A 119 5.91 -7.11 -4.16
C SER A 119 4.71 -6.68 -5.01
N ASP A 120 3.91 -5.72 -4.52
CA ASP A 120 2.72 -5.19 -5.19
C ASP A 120 2.78 -3.67 -5.26
N SER A 121 2.06 -3.09 -6.23
CA SER A 121 2.15 -1.66 -6.48
C SER A 121 1.38 -0.84 -5.45
N ALA A 122 2.03 0.19 -4.90
CA ALA A 122 1.37 1.26 -4.16
C ALA A 122 1.00 2.42 -5.11
N PRO A 123 0.01 3.23 -4.80
CA PRO A 123 -0.25 4.48 -5.51
C PRO A 123 1.01 5.36 -5.56
N VAL A 124 1.28 5.98 -6.71
CA VAL A 124 2.43 6.88 -6.87
C VAL A 124 2.36 8.03 -5.88
N GLY A 125 3.44 8.25 -5.14
CA GLY A 125 3.48 9.27 -4.09
C GLY A 125 3.12 8.75 -2.70
N SER A 126 2.84 7.45 -2.54
CA SER A 126 2.76 6.80 -1.23
C SER A 126 4.04 6.99 -0.44
N ILE A 127 3.92 7.03 0.87
CA ILE A 127 5.03 7.33 1.79
C ILE A 127 5.47 6.05 2.49
N VAL A 128 6.71 5.65 2.29
CA VAL A 128 7.39 4.64 3.10
C VAL A 128 7.89 5.32 4.36
N THR A 129 7.44 4.90 5.52
CA THR A 129 7.90 5.40 6.82
C THR A 129 9.09 4.56 7.30
N LEU A 130 10.11 5.23 7.81
CA LEU A 130 11.37 4.62 8.23
C LEU A 130 11.54 4.71 9.74
N ALA A 131 12.19 3.71 10.33
CA ALA A 131 12.53 3.64 11.74
C ALA A 131 14.00 3.25 11.90
N TYR A 132 14.62 3.73 12.95
CA TYR A 132 16.03 3.51 13.26
C TYR A 132 16.22 2.74 14.55
N SER A 133 17.28 1.95 14.59
CA SER A 133 17.79 1.36 15.82
C SER A 133 19.32 1.35 15.79
N TYR A 134 19.93 1.55 16.95
CA TYR A 134 21.34 1.76 17.10
C TYR A 134 21.96 0.59 17.87
N THR A 135 23.03 0.02 17.33
CA THR A 135 23.78 -1.07 18.00
C THR A 135 24.98 -0.51 18.74
N THR A 136 25.83 0.22 18.05
CA THR A 136 27.00 0.93 18.61
C THR A 136 26.95 2.42 18.28
N ALA A 137 26.40 2.78 17.12
CA ALA A 137 26.08 4.17 16.78
C ALA A 137 24.99 4.76 17.68
N SER A 138 24.79 6.07 17.61
CA SER A 138 23.75 6.84 18.26
C SER A 138 22.96 7.69 17.26
N GLY A 139 21.92 8.36 17.70
CA GLY A 139 21.19 9.31 16.87
C GLY A 139 21.93 10.61 16.59
N ASP A 140 23.08 10.84 17.24
CA ASP A 140 23.91 12.00 17.01
C ASP A 140 24.88 11.78 15.82
N ASP A 141 25.11 10.53 15.42
CA ASP A 141 26.04 10.13 14.36
C ASP A 141 25.44 10.19 12.96
N ILE A 142 24.13 10.35 12.87
CA ILE A 142 23.41 10.43 11.58
C ILE A 142 22.32 11.51 11.59
N THR A 143 22.00 12.01 10.40
CA THR A 143 20.77 12.76 10.17
C THR A 143 19.72 11.80 9.61
N GLU A 144 18.74 11.41 10.44
CA GLU A 144 17.72 10.44 10.06
C GLU A 144 16.83 10.95 8.91
N THR A 145 16.76 10.19 7.83
CA THR A 145 15.70 10.31 6.83
C THR A 145 14.50 9.46 7.27
N THR A 146 13.41 10.09 7.65
CA THR A 146 12.26 9.40 8.27
C THR A 146 11.22 8.90 7.26
N GLN A 147 11.30 9.33 6.00
CA GLN A 147 10.34 9.01 4.95
C GLN A 147 11.02 8.90 3.59
N ALA A 148 10.51 7.99 2.75
CA ALA A 148 10.83 7.91 1.33
C ALA A 148 9.52 7.86 0.52
N VAL A 149 9.54 8.34 -0.72
CA VAL A 149 8.33 8.42 -1.55
C VAL A 149 8.39 7.33 -2.62
N VAL A 150 7.29 6.59 -2.77
CA VAL A 150 7.16 5.58 -3.83
C VAL A 150 7.16 6.28 -5.19
N GLY A 151 8.05 5.81 -6.06
CA GLY A 151 8.29 6.38 -7.38
C GLY A 151 7.19 6.10 -8.40
N ALA A 152 7.42 6.55 -9.63
CA ALA A 152 6.46 6.41 -10.73
C ALA A 152 6.22 4.95 -11.19
N ASP A 153 7.06 4.03 -10.76
CA ASP A 153 6.91 2.59 -11.01
C ASP A 153 5.91 1.91 -10.05
N GLY A 154 5.53 2.61 -8.98
CA GLY A 154 4.60 2.14 -7.95
C GLY A 154 5.21 1.13 -6.97
N VAL A 155 6.44 0.66 -7.18
CA VAL A 155 7.02 -0.46 -6.41
C VAL A 155 8.37 -0.15 -5.76
N THR A 156 9.00 0.99 -6.07
CA THR A 156 10.27 1.36 -5.46
C THR A 156 10.23 2.73 -4.79
N ALA A 157 10.94 2.84 -3.65
CA ALA A 157 11.24 4.12 -3.01
C ALA A 157 12.73 4.15 -2.67
N THR A 158 13.37 5.31 -2.86
CA THR A 158 14.80 5.48 -2.61
C THR A 158 15.08 6.65 -1.70
N PHE A 159 16.17 6.56 -0.92
CA PHE A 159 16.62 7.61 -0.01
C PHE A 159 18.10 7.47 0.31
N THR A 160 18.69 8.49 0.92
CA THR A 160 20.04 8.50 1.45
C THR A 160 20.02 8.96 2.92
N ILE A 161 21.10 8.70 3.65
CA ILE A 161 21.29 9.13 5.04
C ILE A 161 22.62 9.87 5.08
N ASP A 162 22.65 11.04 5.72
CA ASP A 162 23.86 11.79 5.98
C ASP A 162 24.44 11.37 7.33
N THR A 163 25.73 11.05 7.39
CA THR A 163 26.46 10.87 8.64
C THR A 163 27.00 12.21 9.15
N VAL A 164 27.13 12.30 10.44
CA VAL A 164 27.62 13.51 11.12
C VAL A 164 29.09 13.32 11.42
N ASP A 165 29.89 14.30 11.07
CA ASP A 165 31.31 14.39 11.34
C ASP A 165 31.55 15.10 12.69
N ASP A 166 32.45 14.58 13.55
CA ASP A 166 32.79 15.21 14.81
C ASP A 166 34.32 15.18 15.09
N VAL A 167 34.77 15.64 16.24
CA VAL A 167 36.19 15.79 16.56
C VAL A 167 36.79 14.56 17.28
N TYR A 168 36.02 13.52 17.50
CA TYR A 168 36.43 12.35 18.26
C TYR A 168 36.87 11.23 17.31
N ALA A 169 37.99 10.60 17.64
CA ALA A 169 38.42 9.39 16.94
C ALA A 169 37.62 8.20 17.46
N GLU A 170 36.86 7.57 16.59
CA GLU A 170 35.89 6.55 16.95
C GLU A 170 36.24 5.17 16.34
N VAL A 171 35.59 4.16 16.80
CA VAL A 171 35.64 2.82 16.20
C VAL A 171 34.42 2.63 15.33
N ASP A 172 34.48 1.67 14.42
CA ASP A 172 33.33 1.31 13.58
C ASP A 172 32.03 1.20 14.38
N GLU A 173 31.01 1.92 13.95
CA GLU A 173 29.72 2.00 14.59
C GLU A 173 28.60 1.50 13.67
N VAL A 174 27.54 0.95 14.23
CA VAL A 174 26.49 0.32 13.45
C VAL A 174 25.12 0.87 13.82
N PHE A 175 24.38 1.30 12.81
CA PHE A 175 22.96 1.59 12.89
C PHE A 175 22.15 0.70 11.94
N ARG A 176 20.88 0.54 12.22
CA ARG A 176 19.91 -0.11 11.35
C ARG A 176 18.84 0.88 10.96
N VAL A 177 18.53 0.93 9.66
CA VAL A 177 17.31 1.54 9.14
C VAL A 177 16.36 0.44 8.70
N SER A 178 15.07 0.59 9.01
CA SER A 178 14.01 -0.37 8.64
C SER A 178 12.75 0.35 8.18
N VAL A 179 11.95 -0.32 7.35
CA VAL A 179 10.59 0.13 7.03
C VAL A 179 9.69 -0.14 8.23
N SER A 180 8.89 0.84 8.61
CA SER A 180 7.88 0.73 9.68
C SER A 180 6.45 0.73 9.15
N GLY A 181 6.23 1.17 7.92
CA GLY A 181 4.91 1.17 7.28
C GLY A 181 4.93 1.82 5.90
N ILE A 182 3.81 1.67 5.19
CA ILE A 182 3.55 2.32 3.91
C ILE A 182 2.17 2.98 4.02
N VAL A 183 2.13 4.31 3.85
CA VAL A 183 0.95 5.12 4.11
C VAL A 183 0.66 6.09 2.97
N ASP A 184 -0.56 6.59 2.94
CA ASP A 184 -0.96 7.71 2.08
C ASP A 184 -0.51 9.07 2.66
N SER A 185 -0.87 10.18 2.02
CA SER A 185 -0.57 11.54 2.47
C SER A 185 -1.25 11.93 3.78
N ASP A 186 -2.30 11.23 4.16
CA ASP A 186 -3.07 11.44 5.39
C ASP A 186 -2.64 10.48 6.52
N SER A 187 -1.59 9.68 6.28
CA SER A 187 -1.01 8.67 7.17
C SER A 187 -1.92 7.45 7.42
N ASN A 188 -2.85 7.15 6.51
CA ASN A 188 -3.58 5.90 6.55
C ASN A 188 -2.73 4.78 5.92
N PRO A 189 -2.80 3.55 6.44
CA PRO A 189 -2.21 2.38 5.79
C PRO A 189 -2.75 2.22 4.35
N ILE A 190 -1.88 1.81 3.42
CA ILE A 190 -2.28 1.53 2.04
C ILE A 190 -2.61 0.06 1.85
N PHE A 191 -1.88 -0.80 2.54
CA PHE A 191 -2.02 -2.24 2.44
C PHE A 191 -2.60 -2.83 3.72
N GLU A 192 -3.36 -3.89 3.59
CA GLU A 192 -3.95 -4.61 4.72
C GLU A 192 -2.89 -5.25 5.60
N ALA A 193 -1.89 -5.89 5.00
CA ALA A 193 -0.78 -6.49 5.70
C ALA A 193 0.57 -6.27 5.01
N LEU A 194 1.63 -6.13 5.81
CA LEU A 194 3.02 -6.01 5.34
C LEU A 194 3.88 -7.10 5.94
N ASN A 195 4.64 -7.81 5.09
CA ASN A 195 5.75 -8.63 5.54
C ASN A 195 7.05 -7.81 5.49
N LEU A 196 7.57 -7.43 6.65
CA LEU A 196 8.75 -6.60 6.85
C LEU A 196 9.99 -7.39 7.26
N ASP A 197 10.00 -8.70 7.18
CA ASP A 197 11.10 -9.57 7.66
C ASP A 197 12.46 -9.23 7.04
N ASN A 198 12.48 -8.72 5.80
CA ASN A 198 13.68 -8.33 5.07
C ASN A 198 13.68 -6.83 4.70
N ALA A 199 12.90 -6.01 5.38
CA ALA A 199 12.74 -4.59 5.13
C ALA A 199 13.68 -3.73 5.98
N PHE A 200 14.95 -4.13 6.09
CA PHE A 200 15.96 -3.39 6.86
C PHE A 200 17.36 -3.53 6.26
N VAL A 201 18.25 -2.60 6.60
CA VAL A 201 19.68 -2.63 6.30
C VAL A 201 20.46 -2.22 7.55
N ASP A 202 21.52 -2.96 7.88
CA ASP A 202 22.55 -2.57 8.83
C ASP A 202 23.68 -1.87 8.07
N THR A 203 24.04 -0.66 8.49
CA THR A 203 25.12 0.13 7.91
C THR A 203 26.17 0.43 8.99
N THR A 204 27.43 0.23 8.65
CA THR A 204 28.58 0.58 9.49
C THR A 204 29.08 1.97 9.12
N ILE A 205 29.22 2.84 10.09
CA ILE A 205 29.94 4.11 9.98
C ILE A 205 31.39 3.83 10.40
N SER A 206 32.34 4.25 9.60
CA SER A 206 33.75 4.21 9.94
C SER A 206 34.33 5.61 9.98
N ASP A 207 35.20 5.86 10.96
CA ASP A 207 35.92 7.10 11.13
C ASP A 207 36.70 7.45 9.84
N GLU A 208 36.86 8.73 9.51
CA GLU A 208 37.65 9.17 8.38
C GLU A 208 39.15 8.91 8.63
N THR A 209 39.91 8.67 7.56
CA THR A 209 41.35 8.33 7.67
C THR A 209 42.28 9.54 7.57
N ASP A 210 41.74 10.69 7.23
CA ASP A 210 42.53 11.93 7.00
C ASP A 210 41.76 13.13 7.58
N PRO A 211 41.82 13.29 8.94
CA PRO A 211 41.06 14.30 9.65
C PRO A 211 41.38 15.72 9.16
N GLY A 212 40.31 16.50 9.00
CA GLY A 212 40.36 17.86 8.51
C GLY A 212 40.73 18.89 9.59
N PRO A 213 40.75 20.19 9.26
CA PRO A 213 40.92 21.25 10.24
C PRO A 213 39.80 21.33 11.29
N GLU A 214 38.58 20.85 10.95
CA GLU A 214 37.39 20.75 11.78
C GLU A 214 37.57 19.78 12.93
N ASP A 215 38.39 18.73 12.77
CA ASP A 215 38.65 17.68 13.76
C ASP A 215 39.81 18.05 14.71
N THR A 216 40.34 19.24 14.51
CA THR A 216 41.53 19.69 15.29
C THR A 216 41.14 20.40 16.59
N VAL A 217 41.43 19.77 17.72
CA VAL A 217 41.26 20.36 19.03
C VAL A 217 42.54 21.15 19.44
N THR A 218 42.41 22.45 19.68
CA THR A 218 43.50 23.28 20.15
C THR A 218 43.57 23.28 21.68
N VAL A 219 44.72 22.84 22.23
CA VAL A 219 45.00 22.88 23.68
C VAL A 219 45.94 24.05 24.01
N THR A 220 45.54 24.95 24.91
CA THR A 220 46.35 26.05 25.41
C THR A 220 46.66 25.87 26.90
N MET A 221 47.95 26.03 27.28
CA MET A 221 48.35 26.10 28.70
C MET A 221 48.48 27.56 29.10
N THR A 222 47.91 27.95 30.25
CA THR A 222 48.03 29.28 30.89
C THR A 222 48.78 29.20 32.19
#